data_37b087d81607398b0f4af36a2eb19b2b
#
_entry.id   37b087d81607398b0f4af36a2eb19b2b
#
_cell.length_a   1.000
_cell.length_b   1.000
_cell.length_c   1.000
_cell.angle_alpha   90.00
_cell.angle_beta   90.00
_cell.angle_gamma   90.00
#
_symmetry.space_group_name_H-M   'P 1'
#
loop_
_entity.id
_entity.type
_entity.pdbx_description
1 polymer ?
#
loop_
_entity_poly.entity_id
_entity_poly.type
_entity_poly.pdbx_seq_one_letter_code
_entity_poly.pdbx_strand_id
1 'polypeptide(L)'
;MRLLTGRLPETTPRSKRLLTDEGSNILVYMTGHGGEGFLKFQDSEEITNIELADAFEQMWVKRRYNEIFFMIDTCQAASMFQKFYSPNILAVASSLVGEDSLSHHVDPAIGVYIIDRYTYYALEFLERVKPDSKNTMGEFLKVCPKRVCISTVGTRTDLFKRDPNKVPITDFFGSVRRVEVTDNAVNISFDNLKKVEKDQQFSNSLAKEQFYYVDQFPVDDIQS
;
A
#
# COMPACT_ATOMS: atom_id res chain seq x y z
N MET A 1 12.12 -2.87 7.45
CA MET A 1 13.21 -1.90 7.68
C MET A 1 14.30 -1.87 6.59
N ARG A 2 14.88 -3.01 6.15
CA ARG A 2 15.95 -3.03 5.13
C ARG A 2 15.54 -2.38 3.80
N LEU A 3 14.30 -2.56 3.36
CA LEU A 3 13.75 -1.94 2.15
C LEU A 3 13.80 -0.41 2.25
N LEU A 4 13.20 0.15 3.30
CA LEU A 4 13.11 1.60 3.52
C LEU A 4 14.51 2.23 3.58
N THR A 5 15.41 1.63 4.35
CA THR A 5 16.75 2.18 4.61
C THR A 5 17.77 1.87 3.50
N GLY A 6 17.36 1.20 2.41
CA GLY A 6 18.21 0.88 1.26
C GLY A 6 19.31 -0.15 1.56
N ARG A 7 19.07 -1.05 2.52
CA ARG A 7 20.05 -2.08 2.94
C ARG A 7 19.78 -3.46 2.36
N LEU A 8 19.04 -3.53 1.25
CA LEU A 8 18.91 -4.77 0.49
C LEU A 8 20.17 -5.02 -0.35
N PRO A 9 20.58 -6.30 -0.51
CA PRO A 9 21.72 -6.66 -1.34
C PRO A 9 21.56 -6.16 -2.79
N GLU A 10 22.67 -5.85 -3.46
CA GLU A 10 22.66 -5.41 -4.86
C GLU A 10 22.10 -6.48 -5.81
N THR A 11 22.23 -7.75 -5.44
CA THR A 11 21.66 -8.90 -6.15
C THR A 11 20.13 -8.95 -6.11
N THR A 12 19.49 -8.19 -5.20
CA THR A 12 18.03 -8.09 -5.15
C THR A 12 17.52 -7.40 -6.42
N PRO A 13 16.54 -7.98 -7.13
CA PRO A 13 15.95 -7.39 -8.33
C PRO A 13 15.50 -5.94 -8.09
N ARG A 14 15.70 -5.08 -9.09
CA ARG A 14 15.33 -3.65 -9.00
C ARG A 14 13.87 -3.43 -8.61
N SER A 15 12.96 -4.27 -9.11
CA SER A 15 11.53 -4.22 -8.78
C SER A 15 11.20 -4.49 -7.30
N LYS A 16 12.13 -5.06 -6.56
CA LYS A 16 11.99 -5.35 -5.12
C LYS A 16 12.80 -4.39 -4.24
N ARG A 17 13.39 -3.34 -4.83
CA ARG A 17 14.16 -2.34 -4.10
C ARG A 17 13.48 -0.98 -4.18
N LEU A 18 13.50 -0.23 -3.10
CA LEU A 18 13.08 1.17 -3.08
C LEU A 18 14.28 2.04 -3.51
N LEU A 19 14.31 2.43 -4.78
CA LEU A 19 15.39 3.21 -5.39
C LEU A 19 14.98 4.68 -5.50
N THR A 20 14.67 5.28 -4.36
CA THR A 20 14.24 6.66 -4.24
C THR A 20 15.39 7.58 -3.84
N ASP A 21 15.24 8.85 -4.12
CA ASP A 21 16.17 9.94 -3.88
C ASP A 21 15.50 11.15 -3.21
N GLU A 22 16.22 12.24 -3.08
CA GLU A 22 15.76 13.49 -2.44
C GLU A 22 14.63 14.22 -3.19
N GLY A 23 14.32 13.84 -4.42
CA GLY A 23 13.19 14.35 -5.21
C GLY A 23 11.95 13.48 -5.16
N SER A 24 12.00 12.35 -4.48
CA SER A 24 10.93 11.35 -4.50
C SER A 24 9.89 11.59 -3.40
N ASN A 25 8.62 11.65 -3.78
CA ASN A 25 7.51 11.54 -2.84
C ASN A 25 7.13 10.07 -2.65
N ILE A 26 6.95 9.64 -1.42
CA ILE A 26 6.73 8.24 -1.07
C ILE A 26 5.40 8.09 -0.33
N LEU A 27 4.56 7.16 -0.81
CA LEU A 27 3.43 6.65 -0.05
C LEU A 27 3.86 5.38 0.70
N VAL A 28 3.67 5.38 2.02
CA VAL A 28 3.80 4.18 2.86
C VAL A 28 2.41 3.85 3.41
N TYR A 29 1.82 2.77 2.91
CA TYR A 29 0.55 2.25 3.42
C TYR A 29 0.80 0.95 4.19
N MET A 30 0.27 0.89 5.41
CA MET A 30 0.37 -0.27 6.28
C MET A 30 -1.01 -0.64 6.80
N THR A 31 -1.33 -1.92 6.82
CA THR A 31 -2.58 -2.45 7.36
C THR A 31 -2.35 -3.81 8.01
N GLY A 32 -3.20 -4.20 8.93
CA GLY A 32 -3.15 -5.46 9.63
C GLY A 32 -3.54 -5.34 11.10
N HIS A 33 -3.31 -6.39 11.87
CA HIS A 33 -3.48 -6.35 13.31
C HIS A 33 -2.40 -5.49 13.98
N GLY A 34 -2.78 -4.74 15.00
CA GLY A 34 -1.85 -3.92 15.76
C GLY A 34 -2.41 -3.54 17.13
N GLY A 35 -1.65 -2.75 17.83
CA GLY A 35 -1.95 -2.22 19.15
C GLY A 35 -1.16 -0.97 19.44
N GLU A 36 -1.08 -0.58 20.69
CA GLU A 36 -0.34 0.63 21.07
C GLU A 36 1.15 0.46 20.80
N GLY A 37 1.64 1.22 19.82
CA GLY A 37 3.05 1.30 19.47
C GLY A 37 3.59 0.20 18.56
N PHE A 38 2.74 -0.69 18.04
CA PHE A 38 3.18 -1.75 17.13
C PHE A 38 2.13 -2.11 16.06
N LEU A 39 2.63 -2.63 14.95
CA LEU A 39 1.86 -3.32 13.91
C LEU A 39 2.42 -4.73 13.75
N LYS A 40 1.54 -5.75 13.74
CA LYS A 40 1.92 -7.12 13.41
C LYS A 40 2.28 -7.24 11.94
N PHE A 41 3.36 -7.96 11.67
CA PHE A 41 3.81 -8.28 10.33
C PHE A 41 3.69 -9.79 10.10
N GLN A 42 2.75 -10.19 9.26
CA GLN A 42 2.42 -11.60 8.99
C GLN A 42 2.08 -12.40 10.27
N ASP A 43 1.43 -11.75 11.25
CA ASP A 43 1.03 -12.32 12.55
C ASP A 43 2.15 -12.96 13.39
N SER A 44 3.39 -12.82 12.98
CA SER A 44 4.57 -13.43 13.59
C SER A 44 5.52 -12.40 14.19
N GLU A 45 5.85 -11.37 13.40
CA GLU A 45 6.76 -10.30 13.80
C GLU A 45 6.00 -9.02 14.09
N GLU A 46 6.59 -8.13 14.86
CA GLU A 46 6.05 -6.82 15.13
C GLU A 46 6.99 -5.73 14.62
N ILE A 47 6.39 -4.69 14.03
CA ILE A 47 7.09 -3.46 13.70
C ILE A 47 6.67 -2.42 14.73
N THR A 48 7.63 -1.91 15.48
CA THR A 48 7.36 -0.89 16.49
C THR A 48 7.38 0.52 15.89
N ASN A 49 6.68 1.43 16.56
CA ASN A 49 6.69 2.86 16.19
C ASN A 49 8.08 3.50 16.29
N ILE A 50 8.94 3.01 17.18
CA ILE A 50 10.33 3.48 17.34
C ILE A 50 11.17 3.04 16.13
N GLU A 51 11.12 1.76 15.78
CA GLU A 51 11.87 1.24 14.63
C GLU A 51 11.46 1.93 13.31
N LEU A 52 10.16 2.22 13.18
CA LEU A 52 9.65 2.92 12.02
C LEU A 52 10.11 4.40 11.98
N ALA A 53 10.09 5.08 13.14
CA ALA A 53 10.60 6.44 13.27
C ALA A 53 12.09 6.53 12.91
N ASP A 54 12.89 5.59 13.43
CA ASP A 54 14.32 5.52 13.16
C ASP A 54 14.62 5.15 11.69
N ALA A 55 13.76 4.33 11.07
CA ALA A 55 13.89 4.02 9.66
C ALA A 55 13.64 5.25 8.79
N PHE A 56 12.63 6.06 9.09
CA PHE A 56 12.36 7.31 8.35
C PHE A 56 13.47 8.34 8.56
N GLU A 57 14.05 8.43 9.76
CA GLU A 57 15.22 9.28 9.99
C GLU A 57 16.44 8.83 9.16
N GLN A 58 16.70 7.53 9.10
CA GLN A 58 17.75 7.00 8.23
C GLN A 58 17.49 7.30 6.75
N MET A 59 16.22 7.28 6.32
CA MET A 59 15.85 7.68 4.97
C MET A 59 16.14 9.17 4.73
N TRP A 60 15.80 10.03 5.70
CA TRP A 60 16.06 11.46 5.62
C TRP A 60 17.55 11.78 5.54
N VAL A 61 18.35 11.26 6.46
CA VAL A 61 19.81 11.45 6.49
C VAL A 61 20.46 10.95 5.19
N LYS A 62 19.95 9.88 4.60
CA LYS A 62 20.44 9.33 3.33
C LYS A 62 19.81 9.99 2.09
N ARG A 63 19.04 11.06 2.25
CA ARG A 63 18.35 11.78 1.17
C ARG A 63 17.55 10.85 0.25
N ARG A 64 16.72 9.99 0.84
CA ARG A 64 15.94 8.98 0.13
C ARG A 64 14.49 9.38 -0.09
N TYR A 65 14.08 10.56 0.32
CA TYR A 65 12.77 11.12 0.03
C TYR A 65 12.77 12.66 0.08
N ASN A 66 11.84 13.25 -0.64
CA ASN A 66 11.42 14.64 -0.50
C ASN A 66 10.32 14.74 0.56
N GLU A 67 9.25 13.95 0.40
CA GLU A 67 8.12 13.89 1.31
C GLU A 67 7.64 12.45 1.47
N ILE A 68 7.13 12.13 2.65
CA ILE A 68 6.45 10.86 2.93
C ILE A 68 4.99 11.14 3.30
N PHE A 69 4.07 10.43 2.64
CA PHE A 69 2.72 10.26 3.14
C PHE A 69 2.61 8.88 3.81
N PHE A 70 2.47 8.88 5.13
CA PHE A 70 2.30 7.67 5.92
C PHE A 70 0.81 7.45 6.22
N MET A 71 0.29 6.32 5.82
CA MET A 71 -1.10 5.92 6.02
C MET A 71 -1.14 4.56 6.70
N ILE A 72 -1.88 4.45 7.81
CA ILE A 72 -1.97 3.20 8.56
C ILE A 72 -3.39 2.89 8.99
N ASP A 73 -3.82 1.65 8.73
CA ASP A 73 -5.14 1.13 9.11
C ASP A 73 -4.97 -0.10 10.02
N THR A 74 -5.15 0.13 11.32
CA THR A 74 -5.03 -0.88 12.36
C THR A 74 -5.67 -0.37 13.66
N CYS A 75 -5.85 -1.24 14.66
CA CYS A 75 -6.25 -0.82 15.99
C CYS A 75 -5.16 0.07 16.61
N GLN A 76 -5.58 1.14 17.31
CA GLN A 76 -4.69 2.11 17.96
C GLN A 76 -3.65 2.74 17.01
N ALA A 77 -4.02 2.88 15.74
CA ALA A 77 -3.14 3.21 14.63
C ALA A 77 -2.32 4.50 14.84
N ALA A 78 -2.91 5.52 15.48
CA ALA A 78 -2.23 6.79 15.73
C ALA A 78 -0.97 6.65 16.60
N SER A 79 -0.86 5.59 17.41
CA SER A 79 0.33 5.31 18.20
C SER A 79 1.58 5.10 17.34
N MET A 80 1.39 4.65 16.09
CA MET A 80 2.50 4.31 15.20
C MET A 80 3.28 5.51 14.71
N PHE A 81 2.65 6.68 14.57
CA PHE A 81 3.35 7.90 14.14
C PHE A 81 3.74 8.84 15.29
N GLN A 82 3.38 8.54 16.54
CA GLN A 82 3.69 9.42 17.68
C GLN A 82 5.20 9.65 17.85
N LYS A 83 6.00 8.66 17.52
CA LYS A 83 7.46 8.70 17.67
C LYS A 83 8.20 9.26 16.45
N PHE A 84 7.49 9.63 15.37
CA PHE A 84 8.16 10.23 14.21
C PHE A 84 8.77 11.57 14.60
N TYR A 85 9.96 11.82 14.11
CA TYR A 85 10.71 13.05 14.34
C TYR A 85 11.42 13.56 13.06
N SER A 86 11.39 12.78 12.01
CA SER A 86 11.95 13.17 10.71
C SER A 86 11.05 14.19 10.01
N PRO A 87 11.62 15.15 9.29
CA PRO A 87 10.84 16.19 8.62
C PRO A 87 10.12 15.66 7.37
N ASN A 88 9.19 16.48 6.86
CA ASN A 88 8.45 16.26 5.62
C ASN A 88 7.61 14.97 5.61
N ILE A 89 7.03 14.62 6.75
CA ILE A 89 6.10 13.49 6.88
C ILE A 89 4.70 14.00 7.17
N LEU A 90 3.75 13.63 6.32
CA LEU A 90 2.32 13.75 6.56
C LEU A 90 1.81 12.37 6.98
N ALA A 91 1.12 12.26 8.10
CA ALA A 91 0.64 10.96 8.58
C ALA A 91 -0.87 10.96 8.85
N VAL A 92 -1.51 9.82 8.56
CA VAL A 92 -2.91 9.55 8.85
C VAL A 92 -3.09 8.14 9.40
N ALA A 93 -3.95 7.99 10.37
CA ALA A 93 -4.26 6.74 11.06
C ALA A 93 -5.79 6.54 11.14
N SER A 94 -6.24 5.32 10.95
CA SER A 94 -7.67 4.95 10.99
C SER A 94 -8.32 5.08 12.37
N SER A 95 -7.53 5.06 13.45
CA SER A 95 -8.01 5.09 14.84
C SER A 95 -7.05 5.84 15.77
N LEU A 96 -7.56 6.41 16.85
CA LEU A 96 -6.73 6.96 17.93
C LEU A 96 -6.26 5.85 18.87
N VAL A 97 -5.32 6.21 19.76
CA VAL A 97 -4.91 5.32 20.87
C VAL A 97 -6.14 4.98 21.72
N GLY A 98 -6.29 3.70 22.07
CA GLY A 98 -7.45 3.18 22.79
C GLY A 98 -8.69 2.92 21.92
N GLU A 99 -8.63 3.16 20.62
CA GLU A 99 -9.71 2.84 19.68
C GLU A 99 -9.35 1.68 18.76
N ASP A 100 -10.32 0.85 18.41
CA ASP A 100 -10.18 -0.19 17.39
C ASP A 100 -10.47 0.38 16.01
N SER A 101 -9.80 -0.16 14.99
CA SER A 101 -10.20 -0.03 13.59
C SER A 101 -11.08 -1.21 13.21
N LEU A 102 -12.23 -0.93 12.60
CA LEU A 102 -13.23 -1.94 12.30
C LEU A 102 -13.17 -2.37 10.84
N SER A 103 -13.49 -3.63 10.62
CA SER A 103 -13.68 -4.20 9.29
C SER A 103 -15.00 -3.75 8.64
N HIS A 104 -15.11 -3.90 7.34
CA HIS A 104 -16.26 -3.51 6.51
C HIS A 104 -16.53 -4.54 5.44
N HIS A 105 -17.79 -4.60 4.97
CA HIS A 105 -18.28 -5.57 4.02
C HIS A 105 -17.99 -7.03 4.39
N VAL A 106 -19.08 -7.74 4.67
CA VAL A 106 -19.04 -9.20 4.85
C VAL A 106 -19.27 -9.84 3.49
N ASP A 107 -18.38 -10.74 3.09
CA ASP A 107 -18.64 -11.62 1.96
C ASP A 107 -19.65 -12.69 2.40
N PRO A 108 -20.85 -12.74 1.81
CA PRO A 108 -21.89 -13.67 2.23
C PRO A 108 -21.57 -15.14 1.91
N ALA A 109 -20.66 -15.40 0.96
CA ALA A 109 -20.30 -16.76 0.57
C ALA A 109 -19.35 -17.44 1.58
N ILE A 110 -18.46 -16.66 2.18
CA ILE A 110 -17.46 -17.15 3.14
C ILE A 110 -17.66 -16.63 4.55
N GLY A 111 -18.58 -15.68 4.77
CA GLY A 111 -18.95 -15.18 6.08
C GLY A 111 -17.90 -14.34 6.79
N VAL A 112 -16.90 -13.81 6.08
CA VAL A 112 -15.83 -12.99 6.64
C VAL A 112 -15.84 -11.56 6.10
N TYR A 113 -15.30 -10.63 6.87
CA TYR A 113 -15.06 -9.28 6.40
C TYR A 113 -13.88 -9.27 5.39
N ILE A 114 -14.03 -8.46 4.33
CA ILE A 114 -13.09 -8.45 3.20
C ILE A 114 -12.23 -7.21 3.08
N ILE A 115 -12.52 -6.16 3.87
CA ILE A 115 -11.76 -4.90 3.83
C ILE A 115 -11.87 -4.17 5.17
N ASP A 116 -10.86 -3.39 5.51
CA ASP A 116 -10.91 -2.47 6.64
C ASP A 116 -11.75 -1.24 6.31
N ARG A 117 -12.48 -0.73 7.30
CA ARG A 117 -13.47 0.32 7.11
C ARG A 117 -12.86 1.63 6.62
N TYR A 118 -11.77 2.07 7.23
CA TYR A 118 -11.08 3.29 6.79
C TYR A 118 -10.56 3.15 5.37
N THR A 119 -9.93 2.03 5.06
CA THR A 119 -9.41 1.73 3.73
C THR A 119 -10.52 1.73 2.67
N TYR A 120 -11.69 1.20 2.98
CA TYR A 120 -12.83 1.23 2.07
C TYR A 120 -13.21 2.67 1.66
N TYR A 121 -13.37 3.58 2.62
CA TYR A 121 -13.73 4.96 2.31
C TYR A 121 -12.59 5.75 1.67
N ALA A 122 -11.34 5.41 1.99
CA ALA A 122 -10.17 5.95 1.30
C ALA A 122 -10.17 5.56 -0.19
N LEU A 123 -10.44 4.30 -0.50
CA LEU A 123 -10.54 3.81 -1.88
C LEU A 123 -11.74 4.44 -2.61
N GLU A 124 -12.91 4.54 -1.97
CA GLU A 124 -14.08 5.19 -2.54
C GLU A 124 -13.81 6.66 -2.94
N PHE A 125 -12.97 7.36 -2.16
CA PHE A 125 -12.51 8.70 -2.53
C PHE A 125 -11.53 8.64 -3.73
N LEU A 126 -10.54 7.75 -3.68
CA LEU A 126 -9.48 7.67 -4.70
C LEU A 126 -10.01 7.22 -6.07
N GLU A 127 -11.04 6.39 -6.13
CA GLU A 127 -11.69 5.98 -7.39
C GLU A 127 -12.26 7.15 -8.19
N ARG A 128 -12.56 8.27 -7.51
CA ARG A 128 -13.09 9.50 -8.13
C ARG A 128 -11.98 10.46 -8.55
N VAL A 129 -10.73 10.22 -8.13
CA VAL A 129 -9.59 11.07 -8.47
C VAL A 129 -9.12 10.78 -9.88
N LYS A 130 -9.00 11.84 -10.68
CA LYS A 130 -8.46 11.80 -12.05
C LYS A 130 -7.11 12.51 -12.09
N PRO A 131 -6.28 12.30 -13.12
CA PRO A 131 -4.98 12.97 -13.25
C PRO A 131 -5.06 14.51 -13.22
N ASP A 132 -6.17 15.09 -13.65
CA ASP A 132 -6.45 16.52 -13.64
C ASP A 132 -7.27 16.98 -12.42
N SER A 133 -7.50 16.09 -11.46
CA SER A 133 -8.27 16.38 -10.27
C SER A 133 -7.60 17.44 -9.41
N LYS A 134 -8.41 18.36 -8.86
CA LYS A 134 -7.95 19.40 -7.93
C LYS A 134 -8.10 19.00 -6.46
N ASN A 135 -8.45 17.73 -6.19
CA ASN A 135 -8.56 17.24 -4.83
C ASN A 135 -7.23 17.37 -4.09
N THR A 136 -7.33 17.67 -2.82
CA THR A 136 -6.18 17.93 -1.96
C THR A 136 -5.96 16.81 -0.95
N MET A 137 -4.74 16.74 -0.41
CA MET A 137 -4.44 15.87 0.72
C MET A 137 -5.32 16.20 1.94
N GLY A 138 -5.62 17.49 2.16
CA GLY A 138 -6.50 17.93 3.25
C GLY A 138 -7.93 17.42 3.15
N GLU A 139 -8.45 17.23 1.93
CA GLU A 139 -9.74 16.55 1.70
C GLU A 139 -9.61 15.05 1.99
N PHE A 140 -8.54 14.42 1.54
CA PHE A 140 -8.28 13.01 1.79
C PHE A 140 -8.16 12.68 3.29
N LEU A 141 -7.54 13.53 4.09
CA LEU A 141 -7.46 13.33 5.54
C LEU A 141 -8.84 13.31 6.24
N LYS A 142 -9.91 13.72 5.57
CA LYS A 142 -11.28 13.82 6.12
C LYS A 142 -12.26 12.81 5.51
N VAL A 143 -11.78 11.86 4.71
CA VAL A 143 -12.65 10.92 3.95
C VAL A 143 -13.51 10.04 4.84
N CYS A 144 -13.08 9.78 6.08
CA CYS A 144 -13.77 8.87 6.98
C CYS A 144 -14.08 9.54 8.33
N PRO A 145 -15.15 10.37 8.41
CA PRO A 145 -15.56 10.98 9.66
C PRO A 145 -16.02 9.93 10.68
N LYS A 146 -15.91 10.22 11.98
CA LYS A 146 -16.17 9.28 13.09
C LYS A 146 -17.49 8.51 12.96
N ARG A 147 -18.55 9.18 12.50
CA ARG A 147 -19.88 8.56 12.30
C ARG A 147 -19.89 7.43 11.26
N VAL A 148 -18.91 7.45 10.35
CA VAL A 148 -18.80 6.52 9.22
C VAL A 148 -17.72 5.48 9.52
N CYS A 149 -16.55 5.92 9.98
CA CYS A 149 -15.44 5.04 10.37
C CYS A 149 -15.73 4.23 11.65
N ILE A 150 -16.58 4.77 12.54
CA ILE A 150 -16.83 4.23 13.90
C ILE A 150 -15.55 4.28 14.77
N SER A 151 -14.49 4.87 14.25
CA SER A 151 -13.25 5.23 14.92
C SER A 151 -12.90 6.68 14.61
N THR A 152 -11.97 7.27 15.35
CA THR A 152 -11.54 8.65 15.12
C THR A 152 -10.26 8.64 14.30
N VAL A 153 -10.32 9.16 13.08
CA VAL A 153 -9.13 9.31 12.23
C VAL A 153 -8.15 10.29 12.88
N GLY A 154 -6.95 9.80 13.14
CA GLY A 154 -5.84 10.59 13.66
C GLY A 154 -4.99 11.14 12.51
N THR A 155 -4.53 12.38 12.64
CA THR A 155 -3.62 12.99 11.66
C THR A 155 -2.42 13.63 12.36
N ARG A 156 -1.27 13.60 11.68
CA ARG A 156 -0.09 14.31 12.13
C ARG A 156 0.50 15.14 11.01
N THR A 157 0.43 16.44 11.14
CA THR A 157 0.78 17.43 10.11
C THR A 157 1.94 18.36 10.53
N ASP A 158 2.37 18.31 11.79
CA ASP A 158 3.41 19.17 12.36
C ASP A 158 4.79 18.96 11.71
N LEU A 159 5.06 17.75 11.23
CA LEU A 159 6.30 17.41 10.52
C LEU A 159 6.26 17.77 9.03
N PHE A 160 5.11 18.12 8.49
CA PHE A 160 4.91 18.37 7.08
C PHE A 160 4.94 19.88 6.77
N LYS A 161 5.86 20.31 5.91
CA LYS A 161 6.09 21.74 5.66
C LYS A 161 4.99 22.42 4.86
N ARG A 162 4.36 21.68 3.93
CA ARG A 162 3.31 22.22 3.07
C ARG A 162 1.95 22.17 3.77
N ASP A 163 1.06 23.09 3.44
CA ASP A 163 -0.34 23.01 3.87
C ASP A 163 -1.06 21.87 3.15
N PRO A 164 -1.53 20.82 3.84
CA PRO A 164 -2.23 19.70 3.20
C PRO A 164 -3.44 20.12 2.35
N ASN A 165 -4.09 21.25 2.70
CA ASN A 165 -5.23 21.76 1.93
C ASN A 165 -4.84 22.37 0.58
N LYS A 166 -3.55 22.55 0.32
CA LYS A 166 -3.00 23.06 -0.94
C LYS A 166 -2.19 22.01 -1.71
N VAL A 167 -1.90 20.88 -1.09
CA VAL A 167 -1.13 19.79 -1.72
C VAL A 167 -2.06 18.94 -2.55
N PRO A 168 -1.85 18.80 -3.87
CA PRO A 168 -2.64 17.93 -4.71
C PRO A 168 -2.56 16.48 -4.25
N ILE A 169 -3.69 15.76 -4.30
CA ILE A 169 -3.71 14.32 -4.00
C ILE A 169 -2.78 13.52 -4.93
N THR A 170 -2.61 14.00 -6.15
CA THR A 170 -1.76 13.39 -7.19
C THR A 170 -0.25 13.46 -6.90
N ASP A 171 0.18 14.23 -5.89
CA ASP A 171 1.58 14.22 -5.44
C ASP A 171 1.98 12.89 -4.80
N PHE A 172 1.00 12.13 -4.28
CA PHE A 172 1.20 10.83 -3.65
C PHE A 172 0.43 9.69 -4.34
N PHE A 173 -0.71 10.01 -4.98
CA PHE A 173 -1.56 9.02 -5.64
C PHE A 173 -1.66 9.32 -7.14
N GLY A 174 -1.00 8.53 -7.93
CA GLY A 174 -1.02 8.65 -9.37
C GLY A 174 0.24 9.30 -9.94
N SER A 175 0.32 9.28 -11.26
CA SER A 175 1.43 9.85 -12.01
C SER A 175 0.90 10.85 -13.03
N VAL A 176 1.45 12.06 -13.02
CA VAL A 176 1.23 13.06 -14.06
C VAL A 176 2.03 12.72 -15.34
N ARG A 177 2.72 11.60 -15.36
CA ARG A 177 3.41 11.13 -16.56
C ARG A 177 2.38 10.91 -17.66
N ARG A 178 2.55 11.58 -18.78
CA ARG A 178 1.91 11.20 -20.04
C ARG A 178 2.43 9.79 -20.36
N VAL A 179 1.65 8.79 -20.01
CA VAL A 179 1.83 7.47 -20.55
C VAL A 179 1.38 7.58 -21.99
N GLU A 180 2.31 7.70 -22.93
CA GLU A 180 1.99 7.41 -24.32
C GLU A 180 1.70 5.90 -24.35
N VAL A 181 0.40 5.59 -24.40
CA VAL A 181 -0.01 4.24 -24.76
C VAL A 181 0.44 4.08 -26.20
N THR A 182 1.58 3.39 -26.40
CA THR A 182 1.94 2.94 -27.73
C THR A 182 0.86 1.94 -28.14
N ASP A 183 -0.06 2.37 -28.99
CA ASP A 183 -1.08 1.55 -29.64
C ASP A 183 -0.44 0.56 -30.63
N ASN A 184 0.57 -0.14 -30.23
CA ASN A 184 0.92 -1.40 -30.87
C ASN A 184 0.03 -2.48 -30.23
N ALA A 185 -1.28 -2.33 -30.39
CA ALA A 185 -2.18 -3.44 -30.25
C ALA A 185 -1.72 -4.49 -31.26
N VAL A 186 -1.06 -5.52 -30.79
CA VAL A 186 -0.81 -6.71 -31.58
C VAL A 186 -2.19 -7.28 -31.90
N ASN A 187 -2.70 -6.98 -33.10
CA ASN A 187 -3.89 -7.61 -33.62
C ASN A 187 -3.57 -9.10 -33.80
N ILE A 188 -3.84 -9.88 -32.77
CA ILE A 188 -3.81 -11.32 -32.85
C ILE A 188 -5.08 -11.72 -33.63
N SER A 189 -4.94 -11.83 -34.94
CA SER A 189 -6.03 -12.41 -35.73
C SER A 189 -6.18 -13.87 -35.31
N PHE A 190 -7.44 -14.34 -35.23
CA PHE A 190 -7.75 -15.74 -34.88
C PHE A 190 -7.05 -16.76 -35.81
N ASP A 191 -6.65 -16.38 -37.01
CA ASP A 191 -5.87 -17.21 -37.94
C ASP A 191 -4.43 -17.44 -37.47
N ASN A 192 -3.84 -16.51 -36.69
CA ASN A 192 -2.52 -16.71 -36.10
C ASN A 192 -2.56 -17.63 -34.87
N LEU A 193 -3.67 -17.73 -34.15
CA LEU A 193 -3.83 -18.67 -33.04
C LEU A 193 -3.84 -20.12 -33.55
N LYS A 194 -4.50 -20.41 -34.70
CA LYS A 194 -4.49 -21.74 -35.32
C LYS A 194 -3.11 -22.17 -35.84
N LYS A 195 -2.24 -21.22 -36.12
CA LYS A 195 -0.85 -21.49 -36.54
C LYS A 195 0.02 -21.82 -35.35
N VAL A 196 -0.19 -21.13 -34.22
CA VAL A 196 0.51 -21.40 -32.94
C VAL A 196 0.13 -22.77 -32.38
N GLU A 197 -1.15 -23.19 -32.52
CA GLU A 197 -1.59 -24.53 -32.08
C GLU A 197 -0.94 -25.67 -32.88
N LYS A 198 -0.61 -25.45 -34.16
CA LYS A 198 0.10 -26.45 -34.99
C LYS A 198 1.59 -26.51 -34.66
N ASP A 199 2.20 -25.38 -34.26
CA ASP A 199 3.60 -25.36 -33.85
C ASP A 199 3.80 -25.82 -32.39
N GLN A 200 2.74 -25.77 -31.57
CA GLN A 200 2.78 -26.28 -30.19
C GLN A 200 2.73 -27.81 -30.08
N GLN A 201 2.33 -28.51 -31.11
CA GLN A 201 2.46 -29.99 -31.11
C GLN A 201 3.91 -30.47 -31.14
N PHE A 202 4.85 -29.60 -31.51
CA PHE A 202 6.29 -29.91 -31.51
C PHE A 202 7.01 -29.46 -30.22
N SER A 203 6.38 -28.63 -29.40
CA SER A 203 6.96 -28.04 -28.18
C SER A 203 6.44 -28.64 -26.86
N ASN A 204 5.54 -29.62 -26.92
CA ASN A 204 4.90 -30.21 -25.72
C ASN A 204 5.80 -31.17 -24.92
N SER A 205 7.07 -31.34 -25.30
CA SER A 205 8.04 -32.06 -24.47
C SER A 205 8.85 -31.18 -23.52
N LEU A 206 8.85 -29.85 -23.72
CA LEU A 206 9.62 -28.90 -22.88
C LEU A 206 8.74 -27.99 -21.98
N ALA A 207 7.43 -27.98 -22.19
CA ALA A 207 6.52 -27.09 -21.47
C ALA A 207 5.89 -27.73 -20.22
N LYS A 208 6.23 -28.97 -19.87
CA LYS A 208 5.67 -29.65 -18.68
C LYS A 208 6.36 -29.28 -17.37
N GLU A 209 7.39 -28.46 -17.37
CA GLU A 209 8.15 -28.12 -16.16
C GLU A 209 7.95 -26.72 -15.62
N GLN A 210 7.07 -25.87 -16.17
CA GLN A 210 7.01 -24.46 -15.73
C GLN A 210 5.64 -23.92 -15.31
N PHE A 211 4.61 -24.72 -15.14
CA PHE A 211 3.36 -24.27 -14.52
C PHE A 211 2.99 -25.19 -13.37
N TYR A 212 3.54 -24.94 -12.19
CA TYR A 212 2.92 -25.39 -10.95
C TYR A 212 1.76 -24.42 -10.64
N TYR A 213 0.55 -24.81 -11.01
CA TYR A 213 -0.64 -24.36 -10.34
C TYR A 213 -0.58 -24.88 -8.92
N VAL A 214 -0.51 -23.98 -7.94
CA VAL A 214 -0.74 -24.31 -6.55
C VAL A 214 -2.26 -24.40 -6.34
N ASP A 215 -2.86 -25.46 -6.87
CA ASP A 215 -4.14 -25.97 -6.41
C ASP A 215 -3.84 -27.14 -5.48
N GLN A 216 -4.26 -26.98 -4.24
CA GLN A 216 -4.36 -27.93 -3.14
C GLN A 216 -3.50 -27.55 -1.92
N PHE A 217 -4.08 -26.69 -1.08
CA PHE A 217 -3.86 -26.84 0.35
C PHE A 217 -4.78 -27.97 0.82
N PRO A 218 -4.26 -29.06 1.40
CA PRO A 218 -5.08 -30.01 2.08
C PRO A 218 -5.71 -29.34 3.29
N VAL A 219 -7.02 -29.34 3.37
CA VAL A 219 -7.78 -29.07 4.58
C VAL A 219 -7.62 -30.31 5.45
N ASP A 220 -6.61 -30.32 6.30
CA ASP A 220 -6.51 -31.33 7.35
C ASP A 220 -7.37 -30.91 8.53
N ASP A 221 -8.22 -31.82 8.87
CA ASP A 221 -9.18 -31.89 9.96
C ASP A 221 -8.71 -31.24 11.25
N ILE A 222 -9.47 -30.25 11.72
CA ILE A 222 -9.51 -29.88 13.14
C ILE A 222 -10.75 -30.58 13.72
N GLN A 223 -10.59 -31.81 14.17
CA GLN A 223 -11.42 -32.41 15.20
C GLN A 223 -10.65 -32.46 16.52
N SER A 224 -11.36 -32.00 17.56
CA SER A 224 -11.13 -31.97 19.01
C SER A 224 -10.38 -30.77 19.55
#